data_a7ed1453e39ecbb7a257fcd124f03b19
#
_entry.id   a7ed1453e39ecbb7a257fcd124f03b19
#
_cell.length_a   1.000
_cell.length_b   1.000
_cell.length_c   1.000
_cell.angle_alpha   90.00
_cell.angle_beta   90.00
_cell.angle_gamma   90.00
#
_symmetry.space_group_name_H-M   'P 1'
#
loop_
_entity.id
_entity.type
_entity.pdbx_description
1 polymer ?
#
loop_
_entity_poly.entity_id
_entity_poly.type
_entity_poly.pdbx_seq_one_letter_code
_entity_poly.pdbx_strand_id
1 'polypeptide(L)'
;MYFANSNFDVIIAGAGPAGASAAIHLANRGVRVLLVERNIFPRAKLCGEFISPECLPHFERLGVAAELELADPAAITETVFYSSKGKRIVVPSHWFGGAAAMGLSRAKMDDKLLKQAKAVGVEVMVYVRRKGKYADVRPVS
;
A
#
# COMPACT_ATOMS: atom_id res chain seq x y z
N MET A 1 -14.16 -25.21 -5.84
CA MET A 1 -13.83 -25.08 -4.41
C MET A 1 -12.32 -24.94 -4.32
N TYR A 2 -11.81 -23.71 -4.26
CA TYR A 2 -10.36 -23.41 -4.46
C TYR A 2 -9.48 -23.64 -3.21
N PHE A 3 -10.05 -23.94 -2.05
CA PHE A 3 -9.32 -24.00 -0.78
C PHE A 3 -9.46 -25.33 -0.02
N ALA A 4 -9.80 -26.41 -0.69
CA ALA A 4 -10.04 -27.69 -0.02
C ALA A 4 -8.88 -28.19 0.87
N ASN A 5 -7.65 -27.60 0.72
CA ASN A 5 -6.47 -27.97 1.52
C ASN A 5 -5.53 -26.77 1.85
N SER A 6 -5.98 -25.51 1.71
CA SER A 6 -5.13 -24.37 2.04
C SER A 6 -5.39 -23.93 3.48
N ASN A 7 -4.50 -24.29 4.39
CA ASN A 7 -4.54 -23.82 5.77
C ASN A 7 -3.79 -22.48 5.85
N PHE A 8 -4.49 -21.41 6.22
CA PHE A 8 -3.89 -20.12 6.53
C PHE A 8 -3.83 -19.92 8.04
N ASP A 9 -2.74 -19.32 8.50
CA ASP A 9 -2.58 -18.95 9.90
C ASP A 9 -3.25 -17.61 10.18
N VAL A 10 -3.29 -16.73 9.15
CA VAL A 10 -3.88 -15.38 9.25
C VAL A 10 -4.64 -15.03 7.96
N ILE A 11 -5.81 -14.43 8.13
CA ILE A 11 -6.59 -13.83 7.04
C ILE A 11 -6.65 -12.32 7.28
N ILE A 12 -6.24 -11.52 6.28
CA ILE A 12 -6.26 -10.06 6.33
C ILE A 12 -7.30 -9.57 5.32
N ALA A 13 -8.25 -8.75 5.78
CA ALA A 13 -9.26 -8.14 4.93
C ALA A 13 -8.86 -6.71 4.55
N GLY A 14 -8.63 -6.48 3.25
CA GLY A 14 -8.24 -5.22 2.64
C GLY A 14 -6.75 -5.16 2.31
N ALA A 15 -6.44 -4.99 1.02
CA ALA A 15 -5.06 -4.89 0.50
C ALA A 15 -4.60 -3.43 0.31
N GLY A 16 -5.09 -2.51 1.13
CA GLY A 16 -4.52 -1.17 1.24
C GLY A 16 -3.15 -1.20 1.94
N PRO A 17 -2.50 -0.03 2.16
CA PRO A 17 -1.14 0.03 2.72
C PRO A 17 -1.00 -0.75 4.03
N ALA A 18 -1.94 -0.62 4.94
CA ALA A 18 -1.89 -1.31 6.23
C ALA A 18 -1.97 -2.84 6.09
N GLY A 19 -2.96 -3.33 5.30
CA GLY A 19 -3.14 -4.77 5.11
C GLY A 19 -2.00 -5.40 4.32
N ALA A 20 -1.54 -4.76 3.25
CA ALA A 20 -0.40 -5.23 2.47
C ALA A 20 0.90 -5.25 3.31
N SER A 21 1.16 -4.19 4.08
CA SER A 21 2.33 -4.13 4.96
C SER A 21 2.30 -5.22 6.03
N ALA A 22 1.14 -5.42 6.69
CA ALA A 22 0.98 -6.49 7.68
C ALA A 22 1.20 -7.87 7.06
N ALA A 23 0.63 -8.10 5.86
CA ALA A 23 0.78 -9.35 5.13
C ALA A 23 2.25 -9.65 4.80
N ILE A 24 3.00 -8.65 4.28
CA ILE A 24 4.42 -8.78 3.95
C ILE A 24 5.23 -9.12 5.22
N HIS A 25 5.00 -8.39 6.31
CA HIS A 25 5.73 -8.63 7.55
C HIS A 25 5.46 -10.01 8.15
N LEU A 26 4.25 -10.51 8.06
CA LEU A 26 3.88 -11.85 8.54
C LEU A 26 4.47 -12.94 7.64
N ALA A 27 4.36 -12.78 6.31
CA ALA A 27 4.90 -13.74 5.35
C ALA A 27 6.43 -13.86 5.48
N ASN A 28 7.14 -12.75 5.66
CA ASN A 28 8.59 -12.74 5.90
C ASN A 28 9.00 -13.46 7.22
N ARG A 29 8.03 -13.76 8.08
CA ARG A 29 8.22 -14.57 9.31
C ARG A 29 7.73 -16.01 9.17
N GLY A 30 7.41 -16.44 7.95
CA GLY A 30 6.94 -17.79 7.67
C GLY A 30 5.47 -18.03 8.01
N VAL A 31 4.67 -16.99 8.28
CA VAL A 31 3.24 -17.10 8.53
C VAL A 31 2.51 -17.25 7.20
N ARG A 32 1.60 -18.23 7.08
CA ARG A 32 0.78 -18.42 5.88
C ARG A 32 -0.37 -17.41 5.90
N VAL A 33 -0.32 -16.44 5.00
CA VAL A 33 -1.25 -15.31 4.97
C VAL A 33 -2.15 -15.37 3.75
N LEU A 34 -3.46 -15.23 3.97
CA LEU A 34 -4.44 -14.91 2.95
C LEU A 34 -4.81 -13.44 3.04
N LEU A 35 -4.57 -12.68 1.98
CA LEU A 35 -4.95 -11.29 1.85
C LEU A 35 -6.18 -11.17 0.94
N VAL A 36 -7.31 -10.75 1.50
CA VAL A 36 -8.59 -10.65 0.79
C VAL A 36 -8.87 -9.19 0.42
N GLU A 37 -9.16 -8.92 -0.85
CA GLU A 37 -9.46 -7.56 -1.34
C GLU A 37 -10.73 -7.58 -2.21
N ARG A 38 -11.52 -6.52 -2.14
CA ARG A 38 -12.77 -6.40 -2.93
C ARG A 38 -12.59 -5.69 -4.27
N ASN A 39 -11.45 -5.03 -4.50
CA ASN A 39 -11.20 -4.26 -5.70
C ASN A 39 -10.07 -4.88 -6.51
N ILE A 40 -10.16 -4.75 -7.83
CA ILE A 40 -9.07 -5.08 -8.74
C ILE A 40 -8.06 -3.93 -8.73
N PHE A 41 -6.77 -4.24 -8.63
CA PHE A 41 -5.68 -3.28 -8.68
C PHE A 41 -5.11 -3.13 -10.11
N PRO A 42 -4.55 -1.98 -10.47
CA PRO A 42 -4.48 -0.75 -9.67
C PRO A 42 -5.86 -0.09 -9.50
N ARG A 43 -6.12 0.52 -8.34
CA ARG A 43 -7.37 1.21 -8.06
C ARG A 43 -7.14 2.61 -7.49
N ALA A 44 -7.95 3.56 -7.91
CA ALA A 44 -7.96 4.88 -7.30
C ALA A 44 -8.53 4.82 -5.86
N LYS A 45 -7.93 5.60 -4.97
CA LYS A 45 -8.41 5.83 -3.61
C LYS A 45 -8.22 7.30 -3.29
N LEU A 46 -9.26 7.93 -2.76
CA LEU A 46 -9.16 9.32 -2.34
C LEU A 46 -8.07 9.47 -1.26
N CYS A 47 -7.07 10.29 -1.56
CA CYS A 47 -5.91 10.53 -0.70
C CYS A 47 -5.21 11.81 -1.17
N GLY A 48 -4.50 12.50 -0.27
CA GLY A 48 -3.65 13.64 -0.62
C GLY A 48 -2.37 13.28 -1.38
N GLU A 49 -2.14 12.00 -1.61
CA GLU A 49 -0.96 11.48 -2.36
C GLU A 49 0.40 11.92 -1.80
N PHE A 50 0.40 12.41 -0.57
CA PHE A 50 1.59 12.82 0.16
C PHE A 50 2.09 11.65 1.01
N ILE A 51 3.36 11.30 0.82
CA ILE A 51 4.08 10.29 1.60
C ILE A 51 5.19 11.01 2.35
N SER A 52 5.07 11.02 3.67
CA SER A 52 6.05 11.63 4.58
C SER A 52 7.40 10.91 4.50
N PRO A 53 8.53 11.62 4.67
CA PRO A 53 9.86 11.01 4.69
C PRO A 53 10.00 9.87 5.70
N GLU A 54 9.29 9.92 6.81
CA GLU A 54 9.26 8.86 7.84
C GLU A 54 8.76 7.52 7.31
N CYS A 55 8.02 7.50 6.19
CA CYS A 55 7.55 6.27 5.56
C CYS A 55 8.66 5.53 4.79
N LEU A 56 9.72 6.22 4.35
CA LEU A 56 10.76 5.64 3.50
C LEU A 56 11.47 4.44 4.15
N PRO A 57 11.91 4.50 5.42
CA PRO A 57 12.51 3.34 6.08
C PRO A 57 11.54 2.15 6.22
N HIS A 58 10.23 2.41 6.25
CA HIS A 58 9.23 1.33 6.26
C HIS A 58 9.13 0.66 4.90
N PHE A 59 9.19 1.42 3.80
CA PHE A 59 9.20 0.86 2.44
C PHE A 59 10.46 0.03 2.17
N GLU A 60 11.62 0.43 2.70
CA GLU A 60 12.84 -0.36 2.66
C GLU A 60 12.66 -1.72 3.35
N ARG A 61 12.12 -1.72 4.58
CA ARG A 61 11.86 -2.95 5.35
C ARG A 61 10.83 -3.86 4.68
N LEU A 62 9.91 -3.30 3.91
CA LEU A 62 8.93 -4.05 3.12
C LEU A 62 9.51 -4.56 1.80
N GLY A 63 10.70 -4.10 1.39
CA GLY A 63 11.33 -4.46 0.13
C GLY A 63 10.66 -3.82 -1.09
N VAL A 64 9.97 -2.68 -0.92
CA VAL A 64 9.21 -2.03 -2.00
C VAL A 64 9.78 -0.66 -2.41
N ALA A 65 10.80 -0.16 -1.70
CA ALA A 65 11.34 1.19 -1.91
C ALA A 65 11.79 1.43 -3.37
N ALA A 66 12.59 0.53 -3.94
CA ALA A 66 13.06 0.66 -5.32
C ALA A 66 11.91 0.69 -6.34
N GLU A 67 10.88 -0.13 -6.14
CA GLU A 67 9.70 -0.16 -7.00
C GLU A 67 8.87 1.13 -6.92
N LEU A 68 8.86 1.79 -5.77
CA LEU A 68 8.19 3.08 -5.60
C LEU A 68 8.98 4.21 -6.26
N GLU A 69 10.31 4.17 -6.21
CA GLU A 69 11.17 5.11 -6.94
C GLU A 69 11.00 4.98 -8.46
N LEU A 70 10.92 3.76 -8.98
CA LEU A 70 10.66 3.49 -10.40
C LEU A 70 9.24 3.91 -10.85
N ALA A 71 8.33 4.16 -9.92
CA ALA A 71 6.99 4.65 -10.24
C ALA A 71 6.95 6.16 -10.55
N ASP A 72 8.12 6.82 -10.62
CA ASP A 72 8.27 8.24 -10.92
C ASP A 72 7.47 9.15 -9.95
N PRO A 73 7.81 9.13 -8.66
CA PRO A 73 7.18 9.99 -7.67
C PRO A 73 7.66 11.44 -7.81
N ALA A 74 6.78 12.39 -7.54
CA ALA A 74 7.18 13.79 -7.39
C ALA A 74 7.92 14.00 -6.07
N ALA A 75 9.10 14.61 -6.10
CA ALA A 75 9.80 15.03 -4.89
C ALA A 75 9.12 16.25 -4.28
N ILE A 76 8.75 16.19 -2.99
CA ILE A 76 8.15 17.30 -2.25
C ILE A 76 9.17 17.76 -1.21
N THR A 77 9.74 18.94 -1.44
CA THR A 77 10.82 19.49 -0.61
C THR A 77 10.33 20.37 0.53
N GLU A 78 9.12 20.92 0.38
CA GLU A 78 8.51 21.80 1.40
C GLU A 78 6.99 21.71 1.40
N THR A 79 6.40 21.99 2.56
CA THR A 79 4.96 22.22 2.74
C THR A 79 4.73 23.65 3.18
N VAL A 80 3.80 24.34 2.53
CA VAL A 80 3.48 25.74 2.84
C VAL A 80 2.09 25.83 3.46
N PHE A 81 2.04 26.38 4.66
CA PHE A 81 0.79 26.65 5.37
C PHE A 81 0.45 28.13 5.28
N TYR A 82 -0.81 28.43 5.03
CA TYR A 82 -1.34 29.79 5.03
C TYR A 82 -2.38 29.95 6.14
N SER A 83 -2.23 30.99 6.95
CA SER A 83 -3.28 31.36 7.90
C SER A 83 -4.45 32.05 7.18
N SER A 84 -5.60 32.16 7.87
CA SER A 84 -6.76 32.93 7.37
C SER A 84 -6.44 34.43 7.14
N LYS A 85 -5.37 34.95 7.75
CA LYS A 85 -4.87 36.32 7.58
C LYS A 85 -3.74 36.43 6.53
N GLY A 86 -3.49 35.38 5.71
CA GLY A 86 -2.50 35.36 4.66
C GLY A 86 -1.04 35.21 5.15
N LYS A 87 -0.78 34.96 6.44
CA LYS A 87 0.58 34.66 6.90
C LYS A 87 1.01 33.29 6.36
N ARG A 88 2.24 33.24 5.82
CA ARG A 88 2.85 32.04 5.24
C ARG A 88 3.84 31.45 6.22
N ILE A 89 3.77 30.11 6.40
CA ILE A 89 4.77 29.33 7.12
C ILE A 89 5.24 28.22 6.18
N VAL A 90 6.55 28.15 5.97
CA VAL A 90 7.18 27.09 5.18
C VAL A 90 7.81 26.08 6.11
N VAL A 91 7.49 24.82 5.89
CA VAL A 91 8.04 23.69 6.63
C VAL A 91 8.80 22.80 5.64
N PRO A 92 10.14 22.78 5.70
CA PRO A 92 10.94 21.91 4.85
C PRO A 92 10.68 20.42 5.17
N SER A 93 10.60 19.60 4.12
CA SER A 93 10.32 18.16 4.29
C SER A 93 11.38 17.43 5.10
N HIS A 94 12.62 17.88 5.07
CA HIS A 94 13.72 17.27 5.83
C HIS A 94 13.55 17.37 7.37
N TRP A 95 12.65 18.24 7.86
CA TRP A 95 12.29 18.27 9.29
C TRP A 95 11.58 17.00 9.75
N PHE A 96 11.02 16.24 8.81
CA PHE A 96 10.29 14.99 9.07
C PHE A 96 11.12 13.72 8.80
N GLY A 97 12.47 13.80 8.78
CA GLY A 97 13.27 12.59 8.66
C GLY A 97 14.37 12.61 7.61
N GLY A 98 14.85 13.79 7.20
CA GLY A 98 16.10 13.94 6.46
C GLY A 98 16.03 13.82 4.94
N ALA A 99 14.98 13.24 4.36
CA ALA A 99 14.77 13.14 2.91
C ALA A 99 13.62 14.05 2.43
N ALA A 100 13.46 14.18 1.12
CA ALA A 100 12.25 14.77 0.55
C ALA A 100 11.05 13.87 0.81
N ALA A 101 9.87 14.47 0.99
CA ALA A 101 8.63 13.72 0.93
C ALA A 101 8.33 13.32 -0.52
N MET A 102 7.47 12.34 -0.69
CA MET A 102 7.15 11.76 -1.99
C MET A 102 5.68 12.01 -2.32
N GLY A 103 5.42 12.56 -3.51
CA GLY A 103 4.09 12.63 -4.09
C GLY A 103 3.86 11.44 -5.01
N LEU A 104 3.00 10.50 -4.61
CA LEU A 104 2.71 9.30 -5.41
C LEU A 104 1.25 8.90 -5.25
N SER A 105 0.58 8.61 -6.37
CA SER A 105 -0.81 8.19 -6.31
C SER A 105 -0.99 6.87 -5.55
N ARG A 106 -2.12 6.78 -4.84
CA ARG A 106 -2.50 5.55 -4.13
C ARG A 106 -2.66 4.36 -5.09
N ALA A 107 -3.06 4.61 -6.33
CA ALA A 107 -3.15 3.56 -7.33
C ALA A 107 -1.79 2.91 -7.57
N LYS A 108 -0.74 3.70 -7.77
CA LYS A 108 0.61 3.21 -7.97
C LYS A 108 1.19 2.57 -6.70
N MET A 109 1.10 3.26 -5.57
CA MET A 109 1.66 2.78 -4.30
C MET A 109 1.02 1.46 -3.85
N ASP A 110 -0.31 1.41 -3.82
CA ASP A 110 -1.04 0.22 -3.36
C ASP A 110 -0.77 -0.99 -4.28
N ASP A 111 -0.66 -0.77 -5.60
CA ASP A 111 -0.34 -1.82 -6.58
C ASP A 111 1.07 -2.40 -6.34
N LYS A 112 2.07 -1.53 -6.09
CA LYS A 112 3.43 -1.99 -5.78
C LYS A 112 3.50 -2.78 -4.48
N LEU A 113 2.80 -2.33 -3.44
CA LEU A 113 2.70 -3.07 -2.18
C LEU A 113 2.02 -4.43 -2.36
N LEU A 114 0.95 -4.51 -3.16
CA LEU A 114 0.27 -5.76 -3.44
C LEU A 114 1.15 -6.74 -4.22
N LYS A 115 1.89 -6.25 -5.21
CA LYS A 115 2.86 -7.06 -5.97
C LYS A 115 3.97 -7.59 -5.06
N GLN A 116 4.48 -6.78 -4.15
CA GLN A 116 5.46 -7.20 -3.17
C GLN A 116 4.89 -8.25 -2.21
N ALA A 117 3.66 -8.08 -1.74
CA ALA A 117 3.01 -9.09 -0.90
C ALA A 117 2.95 -10.45 -1.60
N LYS A 118 2.56 -10.48 -2.88
CA LYS A 118 2.59 -11.70 -3.70
C LYS A 118 4.00 -12.28 -3.84
N ALA A 119 5.00 -11.43 -4.09
CA ALA A 119 6.38 -11.85 -4.30
C ALA A 119 6.97 -12.55 -3.05
N VAL A 120 6.53 -12.17 -1.84
CA VAL A 120 6.95 -12.82 -0.58
C VAL A 120 6.06 -13.99 -0.16
N GLY A 121 5.15 -14.44 -1.03
CA GLY A 121 4.35 -15.64 -0.82
C GLY A 121 2.99 -15.43 -0.16
N VAL A 122 2.51 -14.18 -0.06
CA VAL A 122 1.13 -13.93 0.39
C VAL A 122 0.15 -14.40 -0.68
N GLU A 123 -0.80 -15.24 -0.31
CA GLU A 123 -1.90 -15.58 -1.19
C GLU A 123 -2.90 -14.42 -1.23
N VAL A 124 -3.20 -13.94 -2.45
CA VAL A 124 -4.09 -12.78 -2.64
C VAL A 124 -5.36 -13.21 -3.35
N MET A 125 -6.47 -12.90 -2.72
CA MET A 125 -7.79 -13.17 -3.25
C MET A 125 -8.55 -11.87 -3.48
N VAL A 126 -8.97 -11.64 -4.72
CA VAL A 126 -9.89 -10.55 -5.04
C VAL A 126 -11.30 -11.11 -5.19
N TYR A 127 -12.24 -10.61 -4.39
CA TYR A 127 -13.63 -10.95 -4.58
C TYR A 127 -14.43 -9.73 -5.03
N VAL A 128 -15.14 -9.88 -6.13
CA VAL A 128 -15.98 -8.82 -6.70
C VAL A 128 -17.44 -9.06 -6.32
N ARG A 129 -18.07 -8.09 -5.66
CA ARG A 129 -19.50 -8.13 -5.36
C ARG A 129 -20.29 -7.80 -6.63
N ARG A 130 -21.01 -8.77 -7.20
CA ARG A 130 -21.96 -8.51 -8.28
C ARG A 130 -23.38 -8.45 -7.73
N LYS A 131 -24.10 -7.32 -7.95
CA LYS A 131 -25.55 -7.11 -7.69
C LYS A 131 -26.09 -7.73 -6.38
N GLY A 132 -25.44 -7.43 -5.26
CA GLY A 132 -25.96 -7.83 -3.94
C GLY A 132 -25.68 -9.28 -3.52
N LYS A 133 -25.13 -10.14 -4.39
CA LYS A 133 -24.70 -11.51 -4.06
C LYS A 133 -23.18 -11.61 -4.11
N TYR A 134 -22.62 -12.42 -3.23
CA TYR A 134 -21.20 -12.77 -3.28
C TYR A 134 -20.97 -13.63 -4.53
N ALA A 135 -20.35 -13.08 -5.54
CA ALA A 135 -20.04 -13.78 -6.76
C ALA A 135 -18.53 -13.80 -6.97
N ASP A 136 -18.03 -15.00 -7.22
CA ASP A 136 -16.70 -15.33 -7.72
C ASP A 136 -15.52 -14.75 -6.95
N VAL A 137 -15.03 -15.56 -6.08
CA VAL A 137 -13.70 -15.47 -5.49
C VAL A 137 -12.72 -15.98 -6.55
N ARG A 138 -11.86 -15.12 -7.07
CA ARG A 138 -10.82 -15.52 -8.03
C ARG A 138 -9.43 -15.28 -7.42
N PRO A 139 -8.53 -16.26 -7.48
CA PRO A 139 -7.13 -15.98 -7.25
C PRO A 139 -6.65 -14.99 -8.32
N VAL A 140 -5.86 -14.01 -7.93
CA VAL A 140 -5.21 -13.08 -8.85
C VAL A 140 -3.86 -13.68 -9.21
N SER A 141 -3.79 -14.20 -10.43
CA SER A 141 -2.52 -14.64 -11.06
C SER A 141 -1.57 -13.46 -11.24
#